data_796f5e573d8296ac0f9bd789376fb3b1
#
_entry.id   796f5e573d8296ac0f9bd789376fb3b1
#
_cell.length_a   1.000
_cell.length_b   1.000
_cell.length_c   1.000
_cell.angle_alpha   90.00
_cell.angle_beta   90.00
_cell.angle_gamma   90.00
#
_symmetry.space_group_name_H-M   'P 1'
#
loop_
_entity.id
_entity.type
_entity.pdbx_description
1 polymer ?
#
loop_
_entity_poly.entity_id
_entity_poly.type
_entity_poly.pdbx_seq_one_letter_code
_entity_poly.pdbx_strand_id
1 'polypeptide(L)'
;MLYIALLGLGGMKLNLTRIAIALVILLGVLVGVGSFTFLYGEGLSYFSTDPNACANCHIMQPQLDSWQKASHHTAAKCVDCHLPHDFVGKYIAKADNGYRHSWAFTFRDFHEPIQMTPRNARILQNNCVTCHGDFVHALTGGGAGARDELRCVHCHSDVGHGPRTGLGR
;
A
#
# COMPACT_ATOMS: atom_id res chain seq x y z
N MET A 1 -27.94 -61.13 22.16
CA MET A 1 -27.36 -61.23 20.85
C MET A 1 -27.56 -59.83 20.18
N LEU A 2 -26.51 -59.03 20.19
CA LEU A 2 -26.54 -57.65 19.75
C LEU A 2 -26.08 -57.61 18.28
N TYR A 3 -27.03 -57.38 17.35
CA TYR A 3 -26.70 -57.19 15.95
C TYR A 3 -26.26 -55.72 15.77
N ILE A 4 -24.95 -55.50 15.75
CA ILE A 4 -24.37 -54.26 15.36
C ILE A 4 -24.48 -54.20 13.84
N ALA A 5 -25.46 -53.43 13.35
CA ALA A 5 -25.54 -53.05 11.94
C ALA A 5 -24.31 -52.18 11.61
N LEU A 6 -23.32 -52.79 11.01
CA LEU A 6 -22.24 -52.11 10.33
C LEU A 6 -22.84 -51.29 9.18
N LEU A 7 -23.14 -50.03 9.48
CA LEU A 7 -23.33 -49.03 8.44
C LEU A 7 -22.04 -48.98 7.62
N GLY A 8 -22.07 -49.68 6.51
CA GLY A 8 -21.03 -49.62 5.50
C GLY A 8 -20.85 -48.17 5.03
N LEU A 9 -19.94 -47.48 5.65
CA LEU A 9 -19.28 -46.31 5.05
C LEU A 9 -18.56 -46.83 3.82
N GLY A 10 -19.30 -47.02 2.73
CA GLY A 10 -18.74 -47.25 1.41
C GLY A 10 -17.68 -46.18 1.17
N GLY A 11 -16.42 -46.53 1.41
CA GLY A 11 -15.30 -45.64 1.15
C GLY A 11 -15.43 -45.16 -0.26
N MET A 12 -15.78 -43.89 -0.39
CA MET A 12 -15.82 -43.18 -1.66
C MET A 12 -14.39 -43.21 -2.20
N LYS A 13 -14.09 -44.25 -3.00
CA LYS A 13 -12.80 -44.32 -3.71
C LYS A 13 -12.77 -43.07 -4.60
N LEU A 14 -12.21 -42.00 -4.07
CA LEU A 14 -11.97 -40.78 -4.87
C LEU A 14 -11.10 -41.24 -6.03
N ASN A 15 -11.71 -41.30 -7.21
CA ASN A 15 -11.00 -41.67 -8.42
C ASN A 15 -9.95 -40.58 -8.69
N LEU A 16 -8.69 -40.93 -8.69
CA LEU A 16 -7.57 -40.01 -8.89
C LEU A 16 -7.80 -39.10 -10.11
N THR A 17 -8.41 -39.63 -11.17
CA THR A 17 -8.79 -38.87 -12.37
C THR A 17 -9.82 -37.77 -12.06
N ARG A 18 -10.82 -38.05 -11.23
CA ARG A 18 -11.84 -37.05 -10.86
C ARG A 18 -11.23 -35.93 -10.00
N ILE A 19 -10.31 -36.31 -9.10
CA ILE A 19 -9.57 -35.33 -8.29
C ILE A 19 -8.71 -34.46 -9.21
N ALA A 20 -7.96 -35.06 -10.12
CA ALA A 20 -7.13 -34.31 -11.07
C ALA A 20 -7.95 -33.34 -11.93
N ILE A 21 -9.10 -33.78 -12.44
CA ILE A 21 -10.01 -32.92 -13.21
C ILE A 21 -10.52 -31.77 -12.33
N ALA A 22 -10.96 -32.05 -11.11
CA ALA A 22 -11.44 -31.02 -10.18
C ALA A 22 -10.34 -29.98 -9.86
N LEU A 23 -9.11 -30.43 -9.65
CA LEU A 23 -7.97 -29.53 -9.40
C LEU A 23 -7.64 -28.66 -10.61
N VAL A 24 -7.69 -29.23 -11.82
CA VAL A 24 -7.46 -28.45 -13.06
C VAL A 24 -8.55 -27.40 -13.26
N ILE A 25 -9.80 -27.75 -13.03
CA ILE A 25 -10.93 -26.81 -13.11
C ILE A 25 -10.76 -25.70 -12.05
N LEU A 26 -10.47 -26.07 -10.80
CA LEU A 26 -10.25 -25.11 -9.70
C LEU A 26 -9.10 -24.17 -10.00
N LEU A 27 -7.98 -24.69 -10.50
CA LEU A 27 -6.82 -23.90 -10.90
C LEU A 27 -7.19 -22.96 -12.08
N GLY A 28 -7.92 -23.44 -13.06
CA GLY A 28 -8.39 -22.62 -14.19
C GLY A 28 -9.27 -21.46 -13.72
N VAL A 29 -10.22 -21.73 -12.82
CA VAL A 29 -11.08 -20.71 -12.23
C VAL A 29 -10.24 -19.71 -11.42
N LEU A 30 -9.33 -20.20 -10.59
CA LEU A 30 -8.47 -19.35 -9.76
C LEU A 30 -7.61 -18.41 -10.63
N VAL A 31 -6.94 -18.94 -11.65
CA VAL A 31 -6.13 -18.16 -12.59
C VAL A 31 -7.00 -17.19 -13.38
N GLY A 32 -8.13 -17.65 -13.90
CA GLY A 32 -9.04 -16.80 -14.69
C GLY A 32 -9.61 -15.64 -13.88
N VAL A 33 -10.20 -15.93 -12.71
CA VAL A 33 -10.77 -14.90 -11.83
C VAL A 33 -9.67 -14.01 -11.27
N GLY A 34 -8.52 -14.58 -10.86
CA GLY A 34 -7.39 -13.82 -10.34
C GLY A 34 -6.83 -12.85 -11.39
N SER A 35 -6.61 -13.30 -12.62
CA SER A 35 -6.13 -12.44 -13.70
C SER A 35 -7.15 -11.35 -14.06
N PHE A 36 -8.42 -11.70 -14.15
CA PHE A 36 -9.47 -10.73 -14.40
C PHE A 36 -9.52 -9.66 -13.30
N THR A 37 -9.54 -10.07 -12.03
CA THR A 37 -9.57 -9.14 -10.89
C THR A 37 -8.35 -8.24 -10.85
N PHE A 38 -7.15 -8.80 -11.13
CA PHE A 38 -5.91 -8.04 -11.18
C PHE A 38 -5.93 -6.99 -12.29
N LEU A 39 -6.37 -7.34 -13.48
CA LEU A 39 -6.46 -6.41 -14.62
C LEU A 39 -7.57 -5.37 -14.40
N TYR A 40 -8.75 -5.81 -13.96
CA TYR A 40 -9.88 -4.93 -13.69
C TYR A 40 -9.59 -3.93 -12.56
N GLY A 41 -8.90 -4.37 -11.51
CA GLY A 41 -8.44 -3.51 -10.41
C GLY A 41 -7.17 -2.71 -10.73
N GLU A 42 -6.75 -2.68 -12.01
CA GLU A 42 -5.55 -1.96 -12.46
C GLU A 42 -4.28 -2.29 -11.66
N GLY A 43 -4.09 -3.57 -11.33
CA GLY A 43 -2.96 -4.02 -10.52
C GLY A 43 -1.59 -3.59 -11.03
N LEU A 44 -1.46 -3.37 -12.36
CA LEU A 44 -0.23 -2.85 -12.96
C LEU A 44 0.09 -1.41 -12.58
N SER A 45 -0.89 -0.61 -12.14
CA SER A 45 -0.67 0.75 -11.67
C SER A 45 0.24 0.81 -10.44
N TYR A 46 0.34 -0.29 -9.69
CA TYR A 46 1.31 -0.41 -8.60
C TYR A 46 2.78 -0.26 -9.05
N PHE A 47 3.07 -0.53 -10.31
CA PHE A 47 4.41 -0.32 -10.89
C PHE A 47 4.61 1.10 -11.43
N SER A 48 3.54 1.86 -11.61
CA SER A 48 3.60 3.23 -12.10
C SER A 48 4.21 4.19 -11.06
N THR A 49 4.75 5.29 -11.57
CA THR A 49 5.16 6.48 -10.78
C THR A 49 4.24 7.67 -11.05
N ASP A 50 3.20 7.47 -11.87
CA ASP A 50 2.21 8.51 -12.16
C ASP A 50 1.35 8.76 -10.92
N PRO A 51 1.18 10.01 -10.46
CA PRO A 51 0.28 10.37 -9.38
C PRO A 51 -1.17 9.89 -9.59
N ASN A 52 -1.66 9.90 -10.82
CA ASN A 52 -3.00 9.41 -11.13
C ASN A 52 -3.19 7.94 -10.82
N ALA A 53 -2.15 7.12 -11.01
CA ALA A 53 -2.19 5.70 -10.64
C ALA A 53 -2.40 5.46 -9.14
N CYS A 54 -1.95 6.39 -8.29
CA CYS A 54 -2.21 6.34 -6.85
C CYS A 54 -3.68 6.64 -6.53
N ALA A 55 -4.33 7.45 -7.35
CA ALA A 55 -5.72 7.86 -7.18
C ALA A 55 -6.74 6.93 -7.87
N ASN A 56 -6.31 5.81 -8.48
CA ASN A 56 -7.20 4.73 -8.92
C ASN A 56 -8.08 4.21 -7.77
N CYS A 57 -7.57 4.23 -6.54
CA CYS A 57 -8.40 4.06 -5.37
C CYS A 57 -9.09 5.39 -5.07
N HIS A 58 -10.42 5.46 -5.23
CA HIS A 58 -11.21 6.69 -5.05
C HIS A 58 -10.99 7.41 -3.71
N ILE A 59 -10.63 6.65 -2.67
CA ILE A 59 -10.31 7.19 -1.34
C ILE A 59 -9.06 8.08 -1.36
N MET A 60 -8.20 7.96 -2.39
CA MET A 60 -6.99 8.77 -2.56
C MET A 60 -7.22 10.02 -3.43
N GLN A 61 -8.43 10.18 -3.99
CA GLN A 61 -8.72 11.34 -4.83
C GLN A 61 -8.52 12.68 -4.10
N PRO A 62 -8.98 12.86 -2.84
CA PRO A 62 -8.72 14.10 -2.09
C PRO A 62 -7.22 14.37 -1.88
N GLN A 63 -6.40 13.31 -1.81
CA GLN A 63 -4.95 13.46 -1.67
C GLN A 63 -4.31 13.92 -2.98
N LEU A 64 -4.78 13.41 -4.12
CA LEU A 64 -4.35 13.88 -5.45
C LEU A 64 -4.73 15.35 -5.67
N ASP A 65 -5.99 15.70 -5.41
CA ASP A 65 -6.51 17.06 -5.61
C ASP A 65 -5.78 18.09 -4.75
N SER A 66 -5.43 17.71 -3.52
CA SER A 66 -4.69 18.58 -2.62
C SER A 66 -3.20 18.67 -2.99
N TRP A 67 -2.58 17.58 -3.47
CA TRP A 67 -1.22 17.60 -3.97
C TRP A 67 -1.07 18.50 -5.20
N GLN A 68 -2.03 18.50 -6.12
CA GLN A 68 -2.03 19.38 -7.29
C GLN A 68 -1.99 20.89 -6.94
N LYS A 69 -2.38 21.24 -5.72
CA LYS A 69 -2.39 22.63 -5.20
C LYS A 69 -1.22 22.92 -4.25
N ALA A 70 -0.41 21.92 -3.97
CA ALA A 70 0.69 22.02 -3.02
C ALA A 70 1.95 22.64 -3.67
N SER A 71 2.84 23.18 -2.85
CA SER A 71 4.08 23.79 -3.30
C SER A 71 5.03 22.82 -4.00
N HIS A 72 4.97 21.53 -3.66
CA HIS A 72 5.82 20.47 -4.23
C HIS A 72 5.22 19.80 -5.48
N HIS A 73 4.06 20.21 -5.93
CA HIS A 73 3.39 19.62 -7.11
C HIS A 73 4.27 19.56 -8.37
N THR A 74 5.06 20.60 -8.61
CA THR A 74 5.95 20.68 -9.79
C THR A 74 7.31 20.03 -9.59
N ALA A 75 7.70 19.77 -8.34
CA ALA A 75 9.05 19.32 -7.97
C ALA A 75 9.11 17.83 -7.58
N ALA A 76 8.03 17.27 -7.06
CA ALA A 76 8.01 15.90 -6.55
C ALA A 76 6.65 15.22 -6.76
N LYS A 77 6.68 13.96 -7.15
CA LYS A 77 5.50 13.09 -7.28
C LYS A 77 5.22 12.36 -5.96
N CYS A 78 4.05 11.71 -5.88
CA CYS A 78 3.69 10.92 -4.71
C CYS A 78 4.77 9.92 -4.30
N VAL A 79 5.36 9.22 -5.27
CA VAL A 79 6.39 8.20 -5.04
C VAL A 79 7.70 8.78 -4.47
N ASP A 80 8.03 10.03 -4.82
CA ASP A 80 9.28 10.67 -4.38
C ASP A 80 9.23 11.04 -2.89
N CYS A 81 8.04 11.30 -2.37
CA CYS A 81 7.82 11.55 -0.95
C CYS A 81 7.52 10.27 -0.15
N HIS A 82 6.70 9.37 -0.71
CA HIS A 82 6.12 8.25 0.05
C HIS A 82 6.83 6.91 -0.09
N LEU A 83 7.80 6.76 -1.01
CA LEU A 83 8.54 5.53 -1.22
C LEU A 83 10.05 5.75 -1.10
N PRO A 84 10.82 4.75 -0.63
CA PRO A 84 12.28 4.80 -0.69
C PRO A 84 12.78 5.02 -2.12
N HIS A 85 13.88 5.74 -2.28
CA HIS A 85 14.46 6.03 -3.59
C HIS A 85 15.28 4.85 -4.15
N ASP A 86 15.75 3.96 -3.27
CA ASP A 86 16.41 2.74 -3.70
C ASP A 86 15.43 1.71 -4.27
N PHE A 87 15.91 0.93 -5.26
CA PHE A 87 15.07 -0.02 -5.99
C PHE A 87 14.44 -1.08 -5.07
N VAL A 88 15.23 -1.71 -4.22
CA VAL A 88 14.76 -2.80 -3.36
C VAL A 88 13.78 -2.29 -2.31
N GLY A 89 14.14 -1.23 -1.61
CA GLY A 89 13.28 -0.60 -0.60
C GLY A 89 11.97 -0.10 -1.18
N LYS A 90 11.99 0.46 -2.39
CA LYS A 90 10.79 0.91 -3.11
C LYS A 90 9.78 -0.24 -3.29
N TYR A 91 10.24 -1.38 -3.82
CA TYR A 91 9.31 -2.49 -4.09
C TYR A 91 8.89 -3.23 -2.83
N ILE A 92 9.75 -3.32 -1.81
CA ILE A 92 9.36 -3.82 -0.48
C ILE A 92 8.29 -2.91 0.14
N ALA A 93 8.46 -1.59 0.08
CA ALA A 93 7.47 -0.66 0.58
C ALA A 93 6.15 -0.74 -0.20
N LYS A 94 6.21 -0.88 -1.52
CA LYS A 94 5.02 -1.09 -2.36
C LYS A 94 4.29 -2.40 -2.00
N ALA A 95 5.00 -3.50 -1.80
CA ALA A 95 4.42 -4.78 -1.42
C ALA A 95 3.76 -4.72 -0.03
N ASP A 96 4.43 -4.14 0.97
CA ASP A 96 3.87 -3.96 2.32
C ASP A 96 2.63 -3.05 2.29
N ASN A 97 2.70 -1.93 1.59
CA ASN A 97 1.55 -1.03 1.45
C ASN A 97 0.40 -1.71 0.69
N GLY A 98 0.69 -2.44 -0.38
CA GLY A 98 -0.31 -3.18 -1.14
C GLY A 98 -1.04 -4.21 -0.29
N TYR A 99 -0.31 -4.99 0.51
CA TYR A 99 -0.92 -5.93 1.44
C TYR A 99 -1.81 -5.21 2.47
N ARG A 100 -1.31 -4.16 3.11
CA ARG A 100 -2.06 -3.39 4.12
C ARG A 100 -3.30 -2.73 3.55
N HIS A 101 -3.20 -2.14 2.35
CA HIS A 101 -4.34 -1.53 1.69
C HIS A 101 -5.40 -2.58 1.33
N SER A 102 -4.98 -3.72 0.78
CA SER A 102 -5.90 -4.81 0.46
C SER A 102 -6.62 -5.34 1.71
N TRP A 103 -5.88 -5.51 2.81
CA TRP A 103 -6.45 -5.92 4.09
C TRP A 103 -7.44 -4.89 4.62
N ALA A 104 -7.00 -3.65 4.75
CA ALA A 104 -7.80 -2.56 5.29
C ALA A 104 -9.10 -2.35 4.49
N PHE A 105 -9.02 -2.47 3.16
CA PHE A 105 -10.18 -2.35 2.29
C PHE A 105 -11.16 -3.51 2.44
N THR A 106 -10.64 -4.73 2.53
CA THR A 106 -11.47 -5.94 2.65
C THR A 106 -12.20 -6.00 3.98
N PHE A 107 -11.51 -5.63 5.06
CA PHE A 107 -12.03 -5.75 6.42
C PHE A 107 -12.50 -4.44 7.05
N ARG A 108 -12.40 -3.32 6.32
CA ARG A 108 -12.69 -1.97 6.81
C ARG A 108 -11.88 -1.59 8.05
N ASP A 109 -10.65 -2.07 8.12
CA ASP A 109 -9.71 -1.85 9.23
C ASP A 109 -8.79 -0.67 8.91
N PHE A 110 -9.31 0.54 8.91
CA PHE A 110 -8.55 1.78 8.69
C PHE A 110 -9.17 2.96 9.45
N HIS A 111 -8.31 3.91 9.79
CA HIS A 111 -8.74 5.14 10.45
C HIS A 111 -9.28 6.17 9.44
N GLU A 112 -10.33 6.88 9.84
CA GLU A 112 -10.80 8.06 9.13
C GLU A 112 -10.55 9.31 10.00
N PRO A 113 -9.77 10.29 9.53
CA PRO A 113 -9.04 10.34 8.26
C PRO A 113 -7.90 9.32 8.16
N ILE A 114 -7.55 8.92 6.93
CA ILE A 114 -6.47 7.97 6.66
C ILE A 114 -5.17 8.47 7.27
N GLN A 115 -4.49 7.59 7.98
CA GLN A 115 -3.23 7.88 8.68
C GLN A 115 -2.08 7.06 8.10
N MET A 116 -0.91 7.70 8.09
CA MET A 116 0.33 7.07 7.66
C MET A 116 0.88 6.16 8.75
N THR A 117 1.39 4.99 8.37
CA THR A 117 2.05 4.09 9.33
C THR A 117 3.36 4.72 9.84
N PRO A 118 3.86 4.35 11.03
CA PRO A 118 5.15 4.84 11.53
C PRO A 118 6.32 4.54 10.59
N ARG A 119 6.28 3.41 9.87
CA ARG A 119 7.27 3.07 8.84
C ARG A 119 7.24 4.07 7.68
N ASN A 120 6.06 4.34 7.15
CA ASN A 120 5.91 5.28 6.03
C ASN A 120 6.24 6.71 6.46
N ALA A 121 5.96 7.08 7.71
CA ALA A 121 6.38 8.38 8.25
C ALA A 121 7.92 8.54 8.30
N ARG A 122 8.65 7.46 8.62
CA ARG A 122 10.13 7.48 8.55
C ARG A 122 10.63 7.57 7.12
N ILE A 123 10.01 6.85 6.18
CA ILE A 123 10.36 6.97 4.76
C ILE A 123 10.18 8.41 4.28
N LEU A 124 9.04 9.03 4.60
CA LEU A 124 8.77 10.42 4.27
C LEU A 124 9.82 11.37 4.84
N GLN A 125 10.15 11.23 6.13
CA GLN A 125 11.19 12.03 6.78
C GLN A 125 12.54 11.89 6.08
N ASN A 126 12.95 10.66 5.76
CA ASN A 126 14.21 10.41 5.06
C ASN A 126 14.24 11.05 3.67
N ASN A 127 13.11 11.00 2.93
CA ASN A 127 13.02 11.60 1.61
C ASN A 127 13.09 13.13 1.67
N CYS A 128 12.50 13.77 2.70
CA CYS A 128 12.69 15.20 2.94
C CYS A 128 14.19 15.54 3.10
N VAL A 129 14.89 14.77 3.93
CA VAL A 129 16.33 14.97 4.17
C VAL A 129 17.17 14.66 2.92
N THR A 130 16.75 13.68 2.10
CA THR A 130 17.48 13.35 0.87
C THR A 130 17.50 14.53 -0.11
N CYS A 131 16.40 15.27 -0.24
CA CYS A 131 16.32 16.42 -1.13
C CYS A 131 16.83 17.72 -0.48
N HIS A 132 16.61 17.89 0.84
CA HIS A 132 16.90 19.12 1.58
C HIS A 132 18.09 19.01 2.53
N GLY A 133 18.91 17.94 2.43
CA GLY A 133 19.98 17.61 3.37
C GLY A 133 20.97 18.75 3.61
N ASP A 134 21.46 19.35 2.54
CA ASP A 134 22.46 20.44 2.62
C ASP A 134 21.91 21.65 3.39
N PHE A 135 20.67 22.02 3.11
CA PHE A 135 20.00 23.12 3.79
C PHE A 135 19.71 22.82 5.27
N VAL A 136 19.22 21.61 5.56
CA VAL A 136 18.94 21.16 6.92
C VAL A 136 20.23 21.06 7.75
N HIS A 137 21.31 20.57 7.15
CA HIS A 137 22.63 20.54 7.83
C HIS A 137 23.13 21.91 8.23
N ALA A 138 22.97 22.90 7.36
CA ALA A 138 23.38 24.28 7.64
C ALA A 138 22.58 24.88 8.82
N LEU A 139 21.30 24.55 8.95
CA LEU A 139 20.43 25.07 10.00
C LEU A 139 20.56 24.34 11.33
N THR A 140 20.80 23.01 11.31
CA THR A 140 20.80 22.17 12.54
C THR A 140 22.18 21.88 13.09
N GLY A 141 23.24 22.45 12.50
CA GLY A 141 24.62 22.22 12.94
C GLY A 141 25.11 20.77 12.78
N GLY A 142 24.44 19.96 11.97
CA GLY A 142 24.91 18.63 11.60
C GLY A 142 24.74 17.51 12.63
N GLY A 143 24.08 17.75 13.76
CA GLY A 143 23.84 16.73 14.79
C GLY A 143 22.92 15.61 14.32
N ALA A 144 23.40 14.35 14.33
CA ALA A 144 22.62 13.19 13.93
C ALA A 144 21.34 12.97 14.77
N GLY A 145 21.34 13.37 16.05
CA GLY A 145 20.21 13.25 16.97
C GLY A 145 19.06 14.22 16.67
N ALA A 146 19.35 15.40 16.15
CA ALA A 146 18.32 16.39 15.84
C ALA A 146 17.41 15.99 14.67
N ARG A 147 17.85 15.05 13.83
CA ARG A 147 17.07 14.60 12.66
C ARG A 147 15.94 13.65 12.99
N ASP A 148 16.07 12.85 14.05
CA ASP A 148 15.05 11.89 14.48
C ASP A 148 13.97 12.55 15.36
N GLU A 149 14.31 13.64 16.08
CA GLU A 149 13.40 14.33 16.97
C GLU A 149 12.52 15.36 16.26
N LEU A 150 13.03 16.03 15.21
CA LEU A 150 12.31 17.07 14.47
C LEU A 150 11.68 16.51 13.21
N ARG A 151 10.41 16.16 13.29
CA ARG A 151 9.62 15.77 12.10
C ARG A 151 9.35 17.00 11.24
N CYS A 152 9.87 16.99 10.00
CA CYS A 152 9.68 18.08 9.03
C CYS A 152 8.22 18.42 8.83
N VAL A 153 7.38 17.39 8.71
CA VAL A 153 5.93 17.54 8.53
C VAL A 153 5.18 18.12 9.72
N HIS A 154 5.83 18.27 10.87
CA HIS A 154 5.22 18.94 12.02
C HIS A 154 5.04 20.45 11.76
N CYS A 155 6.05 21.08 11.17
CA CYS A 155 6.01 22.50 10.80
C CYS A 155 5.64 22.71 9.33
N HIS A 156 5.95 21.75 8.44
CA HIS A 156 5.74 21.82 7.00
C HIS A 156 4.64 20.85 6.53
N SER A 157 3.50 20.85 7.20
CA SER A 157 2.42 19.88 6.98
C SER A 157 1.70 20.05 5.64
N ASP A 158 1.80 21.21 5.02
CA ASP A 158 1.07 21.60 3.82
C ASP A 158 1.89 21.49 2.52
N VAL A 159 3.19 21.24 2.62
CA VAL A 159 4.08 21.24 1.44
C VAL A 159 3.75 20.16 0.42
N GLY A 160 3.25 19.01 0.88
CA GLY A 160 2.91 17.87 0.02
C GLY A 160 1.45 17.83 -0.43
N HIS A 161 0.53 18.29 0.41
CA HIS A 161 -0.90 18.21 0.15
C HIS A 161 -1.63 19.55 0.30
N GLY A 162 -0.90 20.64 0.42
CA GLY A 162 -1.49 21.96 0.62
C GLY A 162 -2.25 22.09 1.95
N PRO A 163 -2.84 23.25 2.21
CA PRO A 163 -3.61 23.47 3.42
C PRO A 163 -4.84 22.54 3.43
N ARG A 164 -4.92 21.71 4.47
CA ARG A 164 -6.03 20.77 4.67
C ARG A 164 -7.26 21.54 5.13
N THR A 165 -8.02 22.08 4.20
CA THR A 165 -9.35 22.62 4.48
C THR A 165 -10.33 21.45 4.70
N GLY A 166 -10.79 21.27 5.94
CA GLY A 166 -11.86 20.33 6.27
C GLY A 166 -11.43 18.96 6.80
N LEU A 167 -10.14 18.59 6.78
CA LEU A 167 -9.64 17.42 7.49
C LEU A 167 -8.99 17.93 8.77
N GLY A 168 -9.62 17.70 9.91
CA GLY A 168 -9.15 18.14 11.22
C GLY A 168 -7.65 17.93 11.43
N ARG A 169 -7.03 18.88 12.14
CA ARG A 169 -5.64 18.81 12.60
C ARG A 169 -5.45 17.67 13.60
#